data_b1ee7b9a7ead97cddc60a99a9265801d
#
_entry.id   b1ee7b9a7ead97cddc60a99a9265801d
#
_cell.length_a   1.000
_cell.length_b   1.000
_cell.length_c   1.000
_cell.angle_alpha   90.00
_cell.angle_beta   90.00
_cell.angle_gamma   90.00
#
_symmetry.space_group_name_H-M   'P 1'
#
loop_
_entity.id
_entity.type
_entity.pdbx_description
1 polymer ?
#
loop_
_entity_poly.entity_id
_entity_poly.type
_entity_poly.pdbx_seq_one_letter_code
_entity_poly.pdbx_strand_id
1 'polypeptide(L)'
;MSGAALIPGARYAFGVVHPVAPMLRVRYRQGVPVDPYGFPDWTPYARAVIALPPLPPGIGVDEARVLDVLTANLAVPDPTDPDASGRTPAGWVWAHLARCRRVALVPAELHAALRHLGGVSTGDADPRRRGLPVDTTAPPPLRFTERLAPAVVSRVEQRLGVALPAGYRDFLARTNGGWPAWPAVHPRFGFVVDQPLFGMARADWMQDLCHANASLTDRFTADWLAIGHLQGGLLAVRVAGGDEGSVWYWDDDDPRARDDDTAADVGDRLLHRCADSFGVFWHDLRAVPGSLRDLAAVAMAGGRVTRVEDERTGSALPPARRQPAP
;
A
#
# COMPACT_ATOMS: atom_id res chain seq x y z
N MET A 1 15.25 -10.53 23.13
CA MET A 1 15.48 -11.71 22.25
C MET A 1 15.40 -11.19 20.83
N SER A 2 16.41 -11.44 20.03
CA SER A 2 16.55 -10.95 18.65
C SER A 2 15.32 -11.41 17.85
N GLY A 3 14.61 -10.47 17.23
CA GLY A 3 13.56 -10.79 16.28
C GLY A 3 14.10 -11.75 15.24
N ALA A 4 13.29 -12.70 14.83
CA ALA A 4 13.70 -13.69 13.86
C ALA A 4 13.87 -13.00 12.50
N ALA A 5 15.09 -12.60 12.19
CA ALA A 5 15.45 -12.20 10.83
C ALA A 5 15.01 -13.30 9.85
N LEU A 6 14.53 -12.93 8.67
CA LEU A 6 14.20 -13.91 7.63
C LEU A 6 15.42 -14.78 7.36
N ILE A 7 15.24 -16.11 7.38
CA ILE A 7 16.35 -17.04 7.14
C ILE A 7 16.61 -17.09 5.63
N PRO A 8 17.80 -16.71 5.17
CA PRO A 8 18.14 -16.76 3.75
C PRO A 8 17.86 -18.15 3.14
N GLY A 9 17.21 -18.19 1.99
CA GLY A 9 16.84 -19.43 1.32
C GLY A 9 15.65 -20.18 1.90
N ALA A 10 15.07 -19.73 3.03
CA ALA A 10 13.86 -20.30 3.60
C ALA A 10 12.60 -19.77 2.93
N ARG A 11 11.49 -20.51 3.07
CA ARG A 11 10.16 -20.02 2.73
C ARG A 11 9.47 -19.54 3.99
N TYR A 12 8.84 -18.40 3.90
CA TYR A 12 8.08 -17.85 5.01
C TYR A 12 6.77 -18.60 5.19
N ALA A 13 6.56 -19.18 6.37
CA ALA A 13 5.37 -19.99 6.66
C ALA A 13 4.32 -19.13 7.38
N PHE A 14 3.33 -18.64 6.68
CA PHE A 14 2.21 -17.87 7.26
C PHE A 14 1.47 -18.60 8.39
N GLY A 15 1.56 -19.92 8.41
CA GLY A 15 0.92 -20.75 9.44
C GLY A 15 1.32 -20.41 10.87
N VAL A 16 2.52 -19.90 11.08
CA VAL A 16 3.08 -19.57 12.40
C VAL A 16 2.89 -18.10 12.73
N VAL A 17 2.89 -17.21 11.70
CA VAL A 17 2.95 -15.76 11.88
C VAL A 17 1.57 -15.10 11.88
N HIS A 18 0.60 -15.66 11.13
CA HIS A 18 -0.75 -15.11 11.02
C HIS A 18 -1.84 -16.11 11.41
N PRO A 19 -1.95 -16.49 12.69
CA PRO A 19 -3.01 -17.40 13.13
C PRO A 19 -4.42 -16.84 12.90
N VAL A 20 -4.55 -15.52 12.87
CA VAL A 20 -5.83 -14.81 12.69
C VAL A 20 -6.21 -14.53 11.23
N ALA A 21 -5.32 -14.82 10.29
CA ALA A 21 -5.58 -14.64 8.86
C ALA A 21 -5.51 -15.97 8.09
N PRO A 22 -6.44 -16.91 8.33
CA PRO A 22 -6.40 -18.26 7.74
C PRO A 22 -6.47 -18.23 6.22
N MET A 23 -7.06 -17.20 5.62
CA MET A 23 -7.15 -17.06 4.17
C MET A 23 -5.79 -16.82 3.51
N LEU A 24 -4.87 -16.12 4.18
CA LEU A 24 -3.51 -15.94 3.69
C LEU A 24 -2.77 -17.28 3.60
N ARG A 25 -2.95 -18.17 4.59
CA ARG A 25 -2.38 -19.51 4.57
C ARG A 25 -2.89 -20.35 3.40
N VAL A 26 -4.17 -20.27 3.09
CA VAL A 26 -4.78 -21.03 2.00
C VAL A 26 -4.31 -20.49 0.65
N ARG A 27 -4.25 -19.16 0.53
CA ARG A 27 -3.92 -18.49 -0.74
C ARG A 27 -2.44 -18.55 -1.06
N TYR A 28 -1.59 -18.37 -0.08
CA TYR A 28 -0.13 -18.32 -0.24
C TYR A 28 0.57 -19.53 0.42
N ARG A 29 0.08 -20.73 0.12
CA ARG A 29 0.50 -22.00 0.75
C ARG A 29 2.00 -22.25 0.69
N GLN A 30 2.67 -21.77 -0.35
CA GLN A 30 4.10 -21.99 -0.51
C GLN A 30 4.95 -20.98 0.27
N GLY A 31 4.31 -20.00 0.91
CA GLY A 31 5.01 -18.91 1.56
C GLY A 31 5.76 -18.04 0.56
N VAL A 32 6.47 -17.03 1.07
CA VAL A 32 7.33 -16.16 0.27
C VAL A 32 8.76 -16.67 0.36
N PRO A 33 9.43 -16.97 -0.78
CA PRO A 33 10.85 -17.29 -0.76
C PRO A 33 11.66 -16.12 -0.22
N VAL A 34 12.80 -16.42 0.40
CA VAL A 34 13.74 -15.42 0.88
C VAL A 34 15.06 -15.60 0.13
N ASP A 35 15.62 -14.51 -0.37
CA ASP A 35 16.87 -14.53 -1.10
C ASP A 35 18.06 -14.82 -0.16
N PRO A 36 19.28 -15.07 -0.69
CA PRO A 36 20.46 -15.34 0.13
C PRO A 36 20.87 -14.19 1.07
N TYR A 37 20.30 -12.99 0.89
CA TYR A 37 20.58 -11.81 1.71
C TYR A 37 19.49 -11.52 2.74
N GLY A 38 18.42 -12.34 2.78
CA GLY A 38 17.34 -12.17 3.74
C GLY A 38 16.16 -11.32 3.23
N PHE A 39 16.13 -10.97 1.95
CA PHE A 39 15.02 -10.20 1.38
C PHE A 39 13.94 -11.11 0.79
N PRO A 40 12.66 -10.74 0.91
CA PRO A 40 11.57 -11.49 0.29
C PRO A 40 11.69 -11.49 -1.24
N ASP A 41 11.54 -12.66 -1.85
CA ASP A 41 11.37 -12.78 -3.29
C ASP A 41 9.88 -12.76 -3.63
N TRP A 42 9.41 -11.64 -4.11
CA TRP A 42 8.03 -11.42 -4.49
C TRP A 42 7.65 -11.99 -5.85
N THR A 43 8.63 -12.38 -6.68
CA THR A 43 8.40 -12.77 -8.07
C THR A 43 7.40 -13.92 -8.25
N PRO A 44 7.29 -14.92 -7.35
CA PRO A 44 6.30 -15.99 -7.49
C PRO A 44 4.84 -15.53 -7.41
N TYR A 45 4.60 -14.33 -6.84
CA TYR A 45 3.25 -13.76 -6.67
C TYR A 45 3.05 -12.48 -7.48
N ALA A 46 4.05 -12.11 -8.27
CA ALA A 46 3.99 -10.89 -9.06
C ALA A 46 3.10 -11.07 -10.31
N ARG A 47 2.18 -10.14 -10.50
CA ARG A 47 1.41 -10.00 -11.75
C ARG A 47 2.26 -9.43 -12.89
N ALA A 48 3.24 -8.60 -12.53
CA ALA A 48 4.22 -8.04 -13.45
C ALA A 48 5.51 -7.71 -12.69
N VAL A 49 6.63 -7.80 -13.38
CA VAL A 49 7.92 -7.30 -12.89
C VAL A 49 8.46 -6.31 -13.93
N ILE A 50 8.82 -5.12 -13.47
CA ILE A 50 9.30 -4.03 -14.33
C ILE A 50 10.74 -3.72 -13.95
N ALA A 51 11.62 -3.72 -14.93
CA ALA A 51 12.95 -3.15 -14.80
C ALA A 51 12.89 -1.63 -15.06
N LEU A 52 13.39 -0.87 -14.13
CA LEU A 52 13.37 0.59 -14.12
C LEU A 52 14.75 1.15 -14.50
N PRO A 53 14.81 2.34 -15.10
CA PRO A 53 16.07 3.00 -15.36
C PRO A 53 16.80 3.39 -14.06
N PRO A 54 18.10 3.68 -14.12
CA PRO A 54 18.82 4.30 -13.01
C PRO A 54 18.13 5.57 -12.54
N LEU A 55 18.20 5.83 -11.23
CA LEU A 55 17.67 7.06 -10.65
C LEU A 55 18.47 8.29 -11.12
N PRO A 56 17.84 9.45 -11.28
CA PRO A 56 18.55 10.70 -11.46
C PRO A 56 19.48 10.98 -10.27
N PRO A 57 20.66 11.57 -10.49
CA PRO A 57 21.58 11.92 -9.41
C PRO A 57 20.92 12.82 -8.36
N GLY A 58 21.12 12.50 -7.07
CA GLY A 58 20.65 13.31 -5.96
C GLY A 58 19.13 13.27 -5.70
N ILE A 59 18.40 12.34 -6.30
CA ILE A 59 16.98 12.13 -5.99
C ILE A 59 16.81 11.61 -4.56
N GLY A 60 15.80 12.13 -3.84
CA GLY A 60 15.48 11.67 -2.50
C GLY A 60 14.70 10.34 -2.51
N VAL A 61 14.68 9.63 -1.39
CA VAL A 61 14.02 8.32 -1.30
C VAL A 61 12.51 8.40 -1.59
N ASP A 62 11.83 9.45 -1.12
CA ASP A 62 10.40 9.63 -1.37
C ASP A 62 10.12 10.01 -2.83
N GLU A 63 10.97 10.84 -3.44
CA GLU A 63 10.90 11.16 -4.88
C GLU A 63 11.14 9.90 -5.73
N ALA A 64 12.10 9.06 -5.34
CA ALA A 64 12.39 7.81 -6.03
C ALA A 64 11.22 6.84 -5.98
N ARG A 65 10.58 6.67 -4.79
CA ARG A 65 9.40 5.84 -4.63
C ARG A 65 8.27 6.29 -5.57
N VAL A 66 7.97 7.59 -5.59
CA VAL A 66 6.92 8.13 -6.46
C VAL A 66 7.26 7.95 -7.93
N LEU A 67 8.49 8.25 -8.34
CA LEU A 67 8.94 8.10 -9.72
C LEU A 67 8.83 6.65 -10.19
N ASP A 68 9.25 5.71 -9.36
CA ASP A 68 9.23 4.29 -9.68
C ASP A 68 7.80 3.74 -9.83
N VAL A 69 6.91 4.10 -8.91
CA VAL A 69 5.48 3.74 -8.97
C VAL A 69 4.82 4.30 -10.22
N LEU A 70 5.02 5.59 -10.52
CA LEU A 70 4.46 6.21 -11.72
C LEU A 70 4.96 5.52 -13.00
N THR A 71 6.26 5.27 -13.07
CA THR A 71 6.88 4.63 -14.23
C THR A 71 6.34 3.22 -14.43
N ALA A 72 6.22 2.45 -13.35
CA ALA A 72 5.69 1.10 -13.38
C ALA A 72 4.20 1.07 -13.77
N ASN A 73 3.39 2.00 -13.27
CA ASN A 73 1.98 2.12 -13.63
C ASN A 73 1.79 2.48 -15.12
N LEU A 74 2.65 3.33 -15.67
CA LEU A 74 2.63 3.64 -17.10
C LEU A 74 3.03 2.44 -17.96
N ALA A 75 3.93 1.57 -17.47
CA ALA A 75 4.36 0.38 -18.17
C ALA A 75 3.33 -0.77 -18.13
N VAL A 76 2.47 -0.78 -17.12
CA VAL A 76 1.44 -1.83 -16.93
C VAL A 76 0.10 -1.15 -16.60
N PRO A 77 -0.55 -0.55 -17.59
CA PRO A 77 -1.87 0.05 -17.38
C PRO A 77 -2.90 -1.02 -16.99
N ASP A 78 -3.84 -0.65 -16.12
CA ASP A 78 -4.92 -1.56 -15.74
C ASP A 78 -5.88 -1.72 -16.94
N PRO A 79 -6.00 -2.93 -17.50
CA PRO A 79 -6.88 -3.16 -18.65
C PRO A 79 -8.37 -3.03 -18.29
N THR A 80 -8.72 -3.07 -16.99
CA THR A 80 -10.12 -2.98 -16.53
C THR A 80 -10.58 -1.55 -16.29
N ASP A 81 -9.64 -0.60 -16.21
CA ASP A 81 -9.92 0.81 -16.06
C ASP A 81 -8.99 1.64 -16.97
N PRO A 82 -9.36 1.87 -18.24
CA PRO A 82 -8.56 2.66 -19.17
C PRO A 82 -8.38 4.12 -18.73
N ASP A 83 -9.27 4.63 -17.86
CA ASP A 83 -9.12 5.94 -17.23
C ASP A 83 -8.16 5.92 -16.04
N ALA A 84 -7.74 4.73 -15.59
CA ALA A 84 -6.78 4.54 -14.50
C ALA A 84 -5.32 4.66 -14.94
N SER A 85 -5.05 5.24 -16.10
CA SER A 85 -3.68 5.47 -16.57
C SER A 85 -2.82 6.13 -15.48
N GLY A 86 -1.75 5.44 -15.11
CA GLY A 86 -0.85 5.88 -14.04
C GLY A 86 -1.25 5.50 -12.62
N ARG A 87 -2.25 4.61 -12.44
CA ARG A 87 -2.67 4.12 -11.11
C ARG A 87 -2.28 2.66 -10.90
N THR A 88 -2.02 2.33 -9.64
CA THR A 88 -1.86 0.94 -9.23
C THR A 88 -3.24 0.26 -9.18
N PRO A 89 -3.41 -0.94 -9.73
CA PRO A 89 -4.64 -1.70 -9.61
C PRO A 89 -5.07 -1.87 -8.14
N ALA A 90 -6.36 -1.75 -7.86
CA ALA A 90 -6.90 -1.87 -6.50
C ALA A 90 -6.52 -3.22 -5.88
N GLY A 91 -6.05 -3.21 -4.63
CA GLY A 91 -5.59 -4.41 -3.91
C GLY A 91 -4.17 -4.87 -4.28
N TRP A 92 -3.44 -4.10 -5.09
CA TRP A 92 -2.05 -4.39 -5.48
C TRP A 92 -1.12 -3.27 -5.03
N VAL A 93 0.17 -3.59 -4.90
CA VAL A 93 1.24 -2.62 -4.62
C VAL A 93 2.48 -2.96 -5.43
N TRP A 94 3.29 -1.96 -5.72
CA TRP A 94 4.61 -2.13 -6.32
C TRP A 94 5.65 -2.35 -5.23
N ALA A 95 6.09 -3.60 -5.05
CA ALA A 95 7.17 -3.95 -4.15
C ALA A 95 8.52 -3.77 -4.85
N HIS A 96 9.40 -2.95 -4.29
CA HIS A 96 10.77 -2.82 -4.78
C HIS A 96 11.56 -4.08 -4.48
N LEU A 97 12.20 -4.66 -5.50
CA LEU A 97 13.09 -5.79 -5.32
C LEU A 97 14.45 -5.28 -4.83
N ALA A 98 14.93 -5.87 -3.74
CA ALA A 98 16.18 -5.44 -3.12
C ALA A 98 17.36 -5.52 -4.09
N ARG A 99 18.27 -4.55 -3.98
CA ARG A 99 19.56 -4.50 -4.66
C ARG A 99 19.49 -4.49 -6.19
N CYS A 100 18.34 -4.18 -6.76
CA CYS A 100 18.21 -4.01 -8.20
C CYS A 100 17.14 -2.98 -8.51
N ARG A 101 17.22 -2.41 -9.72
CA ARG A 101 16.24 -1.43 -10.20
C ARG A 101 15.05 -2.15 -10.82
N ARG A 102 14.32 -2.93 -10.00
CA ARG A 102 13.11 -3.66 -10.41
C ARG A 102 12.02 -3.50 -9.37
N VAL A 103 10.77 -3.48 -9.84
CA VAL A 103 9.58 -3.51 -9.00
C VAL A 103 8.67 -4.63 -9.44
N ALA A 104 7.99 -5.25 -8.48
CA ALA A 104 7.04 -6.33 -8.70
C ALA A 104 5.64 -5.90 -8.26
N LEU A 105 4.64 -6.07 -9.12
CA LEU A 105 3.23 -5.80 -8.78
C LEU A 105 2.68 -7.01 -8.04
N VAL A 106 2.49 -6.88 -6.74
CA VAL A 106 2.11 -7.97 -5.83
C VAL A 106 0.82 -7.66 -5.07
N PRO A 107 0.09 -8.68 -4.58
CA PRO A 107 -1.08 -8.45 -3.72
C PRO A 107 -0.70 -7.63 -2.49
N ALA A 108 -1.42 -6.54 -2.24
CA ALA A 108 -1.14 -5.62 -1.14
C ALA A 108 -1.24 -6.30 0.23
N GLU A 109 -2.18 -7.24 0.40
CA GLU A 109 -2.31 -8.03 1.64
C GLU A 109 -1.08 -8.91 1.91
N LEU A 110 -0.50 -9.49 0.84
CA LEU A 110 0.69 -10.33 0.96
C LEU A 110 1.90 -9.49 1.36
N HIS A 111 2.05 -8.33 0.71
CA HIS A 111 3.13 -7.39 1.02
C HIS A 111 3.01 -6.87 2.46
N ALA A 112 1.83 -6.43 2.88
CA ALA A 112 1.57 -5.95 4.23
C ALA A 112 1.71 -7.05 5.30
N ALA A 113 1.47 -8.33 4.96
CA ALA A 113 1.60 -9.44 5.88
C ALA A 113 3.05 -9.77 6.25
N LEU A 114 4.02 -9.44 5.40
CA LEU A 114 5.43 -9.75 5.61
C LEU A 114 6.19 -8.51 6.04
N ARG A 115 6.77 -8.54 7.24
CA ARG A 115 7.70 -7.48 7.68
C ARG A 115 9.05 -7.68 7.00
N HIS A 116 9.55 -6.64 6.36
CA HIS A 116 10.82 -6.68 5.65
C HIS A 116 11.35 -5.27 5.46
N LEU A 117 12.65 -5.14 5.22
CA LEU A 117 13.22 -3.91 4.71
C LEU A 117 12.80 -3.73 3.26
N GLY A 118 12.22 -2.59 2.92
CA GLY A 118 11.86 -2.27 1.55
C GLY A 118 13.06 -2.06 0.64
N GLY A 119 12.88 -2.41 -0.62
CA GLY A 119 13.94 -2.31 -1.62
C GLY A 119 14.34 -0.88 -1.97
N VAL A 120 13.48 0.12 -1.69
CA VAL A 120 13.81 1.55 -1.91
C VAL A 120 14.96 1.99 -1.02
N SER A 121 14.98 1.55 0.24
CA SER A 121 16.04 1.88 1.20
C SER A 121 17.40 1.28 0.86
N THR A 122 17.43 0.26 -0.02
CA THR A 122 18.66 -0.38 -0.49
C THR A 122 19.13 0.11 -1.86
N GLY A 123 18.42 1.09 -2.44
CA GLY A 123 18.71 1.66 -3.76
C GLY A 123 19.66 2.86 -3.70
N ASP A 124 19.84 3.51 -4.86
CA ASP A 124 20.73 4.66 -5.06
C ASP A 124 20.10 6.01 -4.65
N ALA A 125 18.90 6.01 -4.07
CA ALA A 125 18.24 7.22 -3.58
C ALA A 125 18.88 7.73 -2.27
N ASP A 126 18.90 9.05 -2.10
CA ASP A 126 19.41 9.64 -0.85
C ASP A 126 18.38 9.47 0.29
N PRO A 127 18.65 8.63 1.29
CA PRO A 127 17.71 8.36 2.39
C PRO A 127 17.51 9.56 3.33
N ARG A 128 18.36 10.58 3.25
CA ARG A 128 18.27 11.80 4.06
C ARG A 128 17.31 12.82 3.46
N ARG A 129 17.03 12.71 2.17
CA ARG A 129 16.09 13.59 1.47
C ARG A 129 14.71 13.00 1.53
N ARG A 130 13.93 13.48 2.50
CA ARG A 130 12.53 13.09 2.73
C ARG A 130 11.59 14.20 2.27
N GLY A 131 10.34 13.79 2.00
CA GLY A 131 9.30 14.69 1.51
C GLY A 131 9.38 14.95 0.02
N LEU A 132 8.39 15.66 -0.48
CA LEU A 132 8.23 15.94 -1.91
C LEU A 132 8.04 17.44 -2.14
N PRO A 133 8.76 18.04 -3.07
CA PRO A 133 8.39 19.35 -3.58
C PRO A 133 7.05 19.22 -4.32
N VAL A 134 6.09 20.07 -3.99
CA VAL A 134 4.77 20.05 -4.66
C VAL A 134 4.53 21.36 -5.36
N ASP A 135 3.95 21.27 -6.56
CA ASP A 135 3.69 22.40 -7.45
C ASP A 135 2.21 22.84 -7.43
N THR A 136 1.38 22.18 -6.62
CA THR A 136 -0.04 22.49 -6.46
C THR A 136 -0.41 22.69 -5.00
N THR A 137 -1.38 23.57 -4.75
CA THR A 137 -1.94 23.80 -3.42
C THR A 137 -3.31 23.16 -3.20
N ALA A 138 -3.97 22.74 -4.28
CA ALA A 138 -5.29 22.14 -4.21
C ALA A 138 -5.22 20.62 -3.97
N PRO A 139 -6.11 20.06 -3.13
CA PRO A 139 -6.24 18.63 -3.00
C PRO A 139 -6.85 18.03 -4.28
N PRO A 140 -6.59 16.73 -4.55
CA PRO A 140 -7.20 16.06 -5.69
C PRO A 140 -8.72 15.95 -5.48
N PRO A 141 -9.53 16.08 -6.56
CA PRO A 141 -10.94 15.75 -6.48
C PRO A 141 -11.16 14.32 -6.03
N LEU A 142 -12.18 14.12 -5.20
CA LEU A 142 -12.56 12.80 -4.70
C LEU A 142 -13.45 12.10 -5.72
N ARG A 143 -13.11 10.86 -6.09
CA ARG A 143 -13.94 9.95 -6.88
C ARG A 143 -14.46 8.80 -6.01
N PHE A 144 -15.60 8.26 -6.36
CA PHE A 144 -16.24 7.12 -5.70
C PHE A 144 -17.29 6.48 -6.62
N THR A 145 -17.67 5.23 -6.33
CA THR A 145 -18.65 4.49 -7.12
C THR A 145 -20.04 4.50 -6.51
N GLU A 146 -20.14 4.50 -5.19
CA GLU A 146 -21.41 4.37 -4.49
C GLU A 146 -21.40 5.09 -3.13
N ARG A 147 -22.60 5.24 -2.56
CA ARG A 147 -22.82 5.74 -1.20
C ARG A 147 -23.39 4.63 -0.35
N LEU A 148 -23.03 4.63 0.93
CA LEU A 148 -23.60 3.68 1.88
C LEU A 148 -24.81 4.25 2.60
N ALA A 149 -25.85 3.43 2.75
CA ALA A 149 -26.95 3.79 3.64
C ALA A 149 -26.48 3.81 5.10
N PRO A 150 -27.02 4.69 5.96
CA PRO A 150 -26.63 4.79 7.37
C PRO A 150 -26.67 3.45 8.12
N ALA A 151 -27.66 2.61 7.84
CA ALA A 151 -27.78 1.27 8.44
C ALA A 151 -26.62 0.34 8.04
N VAL A 152 -26.02 0.53 6.87
CA VAL A 152 -24.82 -0.24 6.45
C VAL A 152 -23.63 0.21 7.28
N VAL A 153 -23.41 1.51 7.44
CA VAL A 153 -22.30 2.05 8.25
C VAL A 153 -22.43 1.57 9.70
N SER A 154 -23.63 1.60 10.30
CA SER A 154 -23.83 1.08 11.65
C SER A 154 -23.52 -0.43 11.78
N ARG A 155 -23.84 -1.23 10.75
CA ARG A 155 -23.44 -2.65 10.72
C ARG A 155 -21.92 -2.83 10.63
N VAL A 156 -21.24 -1.93 9.92
CA VAL A 156 -19.76 -1.91 9.88
C VAL A 156 -19.20 -1.70 11.27
N GLU A 157 -19.68 -0.66 11.98
CA GLU A 157 -19.27 -0.35 13.35
C GLU A 157 -19.50 -1.55 14.29
N GLN A 158 -20.66 -2.18 14.19
CA GLN A 158 -20.95 -3.41 14.96
C GLN A 158 -19.99 -4.55 14.63
N ARG A 159 -19.67 -4.76 13.35
CA ARG A 159 -18.78 -5.85 12.91
C ARG A 159 -17.32 -5.59 13.29
N LEU A 160 -16.89 -4.34 13.27
CA LEU A 160 -15.55 -3.93 13.70
C LEU A 160 -15.43 -3.87 15.23
N GLY A 161 -16.56 -3.74 15.94
CA GLY A 161 -16.58 -3.57 17.39
C GLY A 161 -16.15 -2.17 17.86
N VAL A 162 -16.12 -1.18 16.95
CA VAL A 162 -15.70 0.20 17.24
C VAL A 162 -16.66 1.20 16.60
N ALA A 163 -16.84 2.35 17.24
CA ALA A 163 -17.47 3.50 16.61
C ALA A 163 -16.47 4.18 15.66
N LEU A 164 -16.92 4.56 14.46
CA LEU A 164 -16.07 5.28 13.53
C LEU A 164 -16.04 6.78 13.89
N PRO A 165 -14.86 7.41 13.93
CA PRO A 165 -14.76 8.86 14.12
C PRO A 165 -15.57 9.61 13.08
N ALA A 166 -16.27 10.67 13.49
CA ALA A 166 -17.29 11.36 12.69
C ALA A 166 -16.80 11.72 11.27
N GLY A 167 -15.60 12.31 11.14
CA GLY A 167 -15.04 12.69 9.84
C GLY A 167 -14.80 11.51 8.89
N TYR A 168 -14.30 10.39 9.40
CA TYR A 168 -14.09 9.18 8.61
C TYR A 168 -15.43 8.47 8.32
N ARG A 169 -16.34 8.43 9.31
CA ARG A 169 -17.68 7.89 9.15
C ARG A 169 -18.45 8.57 8.02
N ASP A 170 -18.40 9.89 7.97
CA ASP A 170 -19.01 10.70 6.91
C ASP A 170 -18.36 10.43 5.55
N PHE A 171 -17.04 10.30 5.50
CA PHE A 171 -16.33 9.93 4.28
C PHE A 171 -16.79 8.56 3.79
N LEU A 172 -16.76 7.53 4.64
CA LEU A 172 -17.16 6.17 4.29
C LEU A 172 -18.61 6.10 3.82
N ALA A 173 -19.53 6.81 4.50
CA ALA A 173 -20.94 6.87 4.10
C ALA A 173 -21.13 7.50 2.71
N ARG A 174 -20.36 8.53 2.39
CA ARG A 174 -20.49 9.25 1.12
C ARG A 174 -19.80 8.57 -0.05
N THR A 175 -18.79 7.73 0.19
CA THR A 175 -17.89 7.28 -0.87
C THR A 175 -17.68 5.78 -0.94
N ASN A 176 -18.01 5.05 0.13
CA ASN A 176 -17.66 3.63 0.27
C ASN A 176 -16.22 3.32 -0.14
N GLY A 177 -15.25 4.07 0.39
CA GLY A 177 -13.84 3.89 0.08
C GLY A 177 -13.44 4.57 -1.23
N GLY A 178 -13.71 5.85 -1.37
CA GLY A 178 -13.33 6.66 -2.52
C GLY A 178 -11.81 6.80 -2.70
N TRP A 179 -11.42 7.37 -3.83
CA TRP A 179 -10.03 7.56 -4.23
C TRP A 179 -9.81 8.95 -4.87
N PRO A 180 -8.56 9.45 -4.90
CA PRO A 180 -8.27 10.69 -5.60
C PRO A 180 -8.46 10.53 -7.12
N ALA A 181 -8.92 11.58 -7.81
CA ALA A 181 -9.18 11.56 -9.26
C ALA A 181 -7.94 11.22 -10.11
N TRP A 182 -6.77 11.49 -9.59
CA TRP A 182 -5.44 11.13 -10.11
C TRP A 182 -4.54 10.72 -8.95
N PRO A 183 -3.42 10.02 -9.18
CA PRO A 183 -2.47 9.69 -8.13
C PRO A 183 -2.08 10.93 -7.33
N ALA A 184 -2.18 10.81 -6.02
CA ALA A 184 -1.89 11.89 -5.10
C ALA A 184 -0.78 11.49 -4.13
N VAL A 185 -0.05 12.47 -3.63
CA VAL A 185 1.05 12.28 -2.68
C VAL A 185 0.80 13.08 -1.41
N HIS A 186 1.31 12.58 -0.31
CA HIS A 186 1.43 13.35 0.91
C HIS A 186 2.79 14.06 0.94
N PRO A 187 2.86 15.42 0.90
CA PRO A 187 4.12 16.14 0.69
C PRO A 187 5.19 15.86 1.73
N ARG A 188 4.79 15.66 2.98
CA ARG A 188 5.72 15.45 4.10
C ARG A 188 6.26 14.03 4.17
N PHE A 189 5.45 13.02 3.82
CA PHE A 189 5.78 11.60 4.04
C PHE A 189 6.04 10.83 2.75
N GLY A 190 5.78 11.44 1.58
CA GLY A 190 6.14 10.88 0.28
C GLY A 190 5.41 9.61 -0.14
N PHE A 191 4.37 9.17 0.59
CA PHE A 191 3.56 8.04 0.14
C PHE A 191 2.58 8.45 -0.96
N VAL A 192 2.16 7.46 -1.76
CA VAL A 192 1.23 7.67 -2.88
C VAL A 192 -0.14 7.06 -2.55
N VAL A 193 -1.18 7.85 -2.74
CA VAL A 193 -2.59 7.42 -2.74
C VAL A 193 -3.05 7.36 -4.18
N ASP A 194 -3.08 6.19 -4.77
CA ASP A 194 -3.43 5.97 -6.17
C ASP A 194 -4.50 4.90 -6.39
N GLN A 195 -5.03 4.34 -5.32
CA GLN A 195 -6.09 3.34 -5.32
C GLN A 195 -7.18 3.68 -4.32
N PRO A 196 -8.35 3.00 -4.37
CA PRO A 196 -9.43 3.23 -3.42
C PRO A 196 -8.98 2.95 -1.98
N LEU A 197 -9.42 3.78 -1.04
CA LEU A 197 -9.39 3.44 0.38
C LEU A 197 -10.37 2.29 0.65
N PHE A 198 -10.21 1.61 1.78
CA PHE A 198 -11.06 0.47 2.12
C PHE A 198 -12.52 0.89 2.24
N GLY A 199 -13.39 0.05 1.71
CA GLY A 199 -14.84 0.22 1.75
C GLY A 199 -15.53 -1.07 2.17
N MET A 200 -16.87 -1.11 2.05
CA MET A 200 -17.69 -2.25 2.43
C MET A 200 -18.17 -3.03 1.23
N ALA A 201 -18.28 -4.37 1.39
CA ALA A 201 -18.79 -5.26 0.36
C ALA A 201 -18.15 -5.03 -1.02
N ARG A 202 -16.86 -4.80 -1.04
CA ARG A 202 -16.12 -4.56 -2.28
C ARG A 202 -16.05 -5.85 -3.08
N ALA A 203 -16.11 -5.71 -4.42
CA ALA A 203 -15.91 -6.84 -5.32
C ALA A 203 -14.53 -7.49 -5.13
N ASP A 204 -13.55 -6.68 -4.79
CA ASP A 204 -12.25 -7.13 -4.32
C ASP A 204 -12.22 -7.12 -2.78
N TRP A 205 -12.20 -8.33 -2.19
CA TRP A 205 -12.15 -8.52 -0.74
C TRP A 205 -10.89 -7.92 -0.09
N MET A 206 -9.77 -7.72 -0.83
CA MET A 206 -8.59 -7.01 -0.34
C MET A 206 -8.86 -5.54 -0.06
N GLN A 207 -9.92 -4.99 -0.64
CA GLN A 207 -10.40 -3.63 -0.42
C GLN A 207 -11.57 -3.57 0.58
N ASP A 208 -11.98 -4.70 1.19
CA ASP A 208 -13.01 -4.71 2.23
C ASP A 208 -12.43 -4.29 3.58
N LEU A 209 -13.01 -3.25 4.16
CA LEU A 209 -12.56 -2.64 5.42
C LEU A 209 -12.48 -3.64 6.58
N CYS A 210 -13.50 -4.49 6.73
CA CYS A 210 -13.53 -5.47 7.81
C CYS A 210 -12.53 -6.60 7.58
N HIS A 211 -12.40 -7.06 6.33
CA HIS A 211 -11.42 -8.10 5.99
C HIS A 211 -9.98 -7.62 6.19
N ALA A 212 -9.66 -6.43 5.69
CA ALA A 212 -8.32 -5.86 5.84
C ALA A 212 -7.92 -5.74 7.31
N ASN A 213 -8.80 -5.20 8.15
CA ASN A 213 -8.50 -5.05 9.59
C ASN A 213 -8.42 -6.39 10.32
N ALA A 214 -9.20 -7.40 9.95
CA ALA A 214 -9.07 -8.75 10.49
C ALA A 214 -7.71 -9.40 10.13
N SER A 215 -7.10 -8.98 9.02
CA SER A 215 -5.80 -9.48 8.55
C SER A 215 -4.60 -8.71 9.13
N LEU A 216 -4.83 -7.53 9.70
CA LEU A 216 -3.79 -6.61 10.18
C LEU A 216 -3.71 -6.50 11.71
N THR A 217 -4.27 -7.48 12.45
CA THR A 217 -4.29 -7.45 13.92
C THR A 217 -2.90 -7.61 14.57
N ASP A 218 -1.90 -8.03 13.81
CA ASP A 218 -0.51 -8.05 14.23
C ASP A 218 0.21 -6.71 13.97
N ARG A 219 -0.45 -5.77 13.26
CA ARG A 219 0.08 -4.43 12.96
C ARG A 219 -0.55 -3.35 13.82
N PHE A 220 -1.84 -3.48 14.13
CA PHE A 220 -2.60 -2.45 14.83
C PHE A 220 -3.35 -3.03 16.02
N THR A 221 -3.32 -2.31 17.14
CA THR A 221 -4.22 -2.57 18.27
C THR A 221 -5.65 -2.13 17.93
N ALA A 222 -6.61 -2.46 18.82
CA ALA A 222 -8.01 -2.06 18.65
C ALA A 222 -8.24 -0.53 18.62
N ASP A 223 -7.25 0.26 19.00
CA ASP A 223 -7.31 1.73 18.95
C ASP A 223 -7.14 2.30 17.54
N TRP A 224 -6.73 1.47 16.60
CA TRP A 224 -6.41 1.85 15.23
C TRP A 224 -7.25 1.07 14.24
N LEU A 225 -7.69 1.75 13.19
CA LEU A 225 -8.38 1.15 12.07
C LEU A 225 -7.59 1.43 10.79
N ALA A 226 -7.08 0.41 10.14
CA ALA A 226 -6.50 0.55 8.81
C ALA A 226 -7.60 0.93 7.81
N ILE A 227 -7.35 1.96 6.99
CA ILE A 227 -8.33 2.52 6.06
C ILE A 227 -7.89 2.49 4.61
N GLY A 228 -6.66 2.06 4.32
CA GLY A 228 -6.20 1.90 2.94
C GLY A 228 -4.77 1.41 2.82
N HIS A 229 -4.49 0.68 1.75
CA HIS A 229 -3.14 0.44 1.28
C HIS A 229 -2.62 1.68 0.54
N LEU A 230 -1.35 1.98 0.74
CA LEU A 230 -0.62 3.05 0.08
C LEU A 230 0.61 2.47 -0.63
N GLN A 231 1.14 3.18 -1.59
CA GLN A 231 2.49 2.87 -2.05
C GLN A 231 3.49 3.38 -0.99
N GLY A 232 4.07 2.43 -0.27
CA GLY A 232 4.98 2.65 0.85
C GLY A 232 4.40 2.37 2.23
N GLY A 233 3.21 1.75 2.34
CA GLY A 233 2.68 1.33 3.64
C GLY A 233 1.16 1.33 3.79
N LEU A 234 0.68 1.67 4.98
CA LEU A 234 -0.73 1.65 5.36
C LEU A 234 -1.18 3.00 5.93
N LEU A 235 -2.42 3.36 5.61
CA LEU A 235 -3.10 4.49 6.23
C LEU A 235 -4.03 3.97 7.32
N ALA A 236 -4.02 4.59 8.49
CA ALA A 236 -4.88 4.25 9.62
C ALA A 236 -5.57 5.50 10.20
N VAL A 237 -6.71 5.29 10.82
CA VAL A 237 -7.40 6.31 11.63
C VAL A 237 -7.44 5.85 13.07
N ARG A 238 -7.21 6.79 14.00
CA ARG A 238 -7.38 6.52 15.43
C ARG A 238 -8.86 6.45 15.78
N VAL A 239 -9.28 5.33 16.37
CA VAL A 239 -10.69 5.10 16.73
C VAL A 239 -10.96 5.17 18.24
N ALA A 240 -9.91 5.31 19.05
CA ALA A 240 -10.03 5.46 20.49
C ALA A 240 -8.89 6.34 21.05
N GLY A 241 -9.15 7.02 22.16
CA GLY A 241 -8.17 7.87 22.86
C GLY A 241 -8.37 9.37 22.65
N GLY A 242 -7.47 10.17 23.18
CA GLY A 242 -7.61 11.64 23.21
C GLY A 242 -7.45 12.33 21.87
N ASP A 243 -6.96 11.64 20.84
CA ASP A 243 -6.76 12.10 19.48
C ASP A 243 -7.58 11.30 18.47
N GLU A 244 -8.72 10.77 18.90
CA GLU A 244 -9.69 10.07 18.04
C GLU A 244 -10.02 10.88 16.79
N GLY A 245 -10.03 10.21 15.65
CA GLY A 245 -10.26 10.82 14.33
C GLY A 245 -8.99 11.30 13.61
N SER A 246 -7.86 11.34 14.29
CA SER A 246 -6.58 11.66 13.66
C SER A 246 -6.17 10.56 12.66
N VAL A 247 -5.46 10.96 11.60
CA VAL A 247 -5.01 10.07 10.52
C VAL A 247 -3.51 9.87 10.62
N TRP A 248 -3.08 8.62 10.47
CA TRP A 248 -1.71 8.20 10.67
C TRP A 248 -1.24 7.31 9.53
N TYR A 249 0.06 7.33 9.30
CA TYR A 249 0.76 6.56 8.29
C TYR A 249 1.74 5.59 8.94
N TRP A 250 1.69 4.34 8.57
CA TRP A 250 2.70 3.35 8.84
C TRP A 250 3.58 3.18 7.61
N ASP A 251 4.87 3.53 7.73
CA ASP A 251 5.87 3.38 6.67
C ASP A 251 6.44 1.96 6.72
N ASP A 252 6.29 1.20 5.65
CA ASP A 252 6.83 -0.16 5.54
C ASP A 252 8.36 -0.19 5.36
N ASP A 253 8.95 0.95 5.03
CA ASP A 253 10.40 1.19 4.94
C ASP A 253 10.98 1.91 6.17
N ASP A 254 10.25 2.01 7.28
CA ASP A 254 10.72 2.73 8.47
C ASP A 254 11.95 2.03 9.07
N PRO A 255 13.13 2.69 9.09
CA PRO A 255 14.36 2.07 9.62
C PRO A 255 14.31 1.80 11.13
N ARG A 256 13.29 2.32 11.84
CA ARG A 256 13.06 2.04 13.26
C ARG A 256 12.30 0.74 13.49
N ALA A 257 11.66 0.17 12.44
CA ALA A 257 10.91 -1.06 12.53
C ALA A 257 11.83 -2.25 12.85
N ARG A 258 11.32 -3.16 13.67
CA ARG A 258 12.00 -4.40 14.06
C ARG A 258 11.11 -5.60 13.75
N ASP A 259 11.70 -6.75 13.50
CA ASP A 259 10.95 -7.97 13.18
C ASP A 259 10.07 -8.45 14.34
N ASP A 260 10.41 -8.11 15.58
CA ASP A 260 9.71 -8.48 16.80
C ASP A 260 8.75 -7.40 17.33
N ASP A 261 8.54 -6.29 16.59
CA ASP A 261 7.60 -5.26 16.99
C ASP A 261 6.18 -5.83 17.12
N THR A 262 5.56 -5.59 18.26
CA THR A 262 4.15 -5.90 18.48
C THR A 262 3.25 -4.82 17.87
N ALA A 263 1.94 -5.07 17.82
CA ALA A 263 0.96 -4.05 17.41
C ALA A 263 1.00 -2.80 18.31
N ALA A 264 1.32 -2.96 19.61
CA ALA A 264 1.52 -1.85 20.52
C ALA A 264 2.76 -1.03 20.18
N ASP A 265 3.89 -1.71 19.88
CA ASP A 265 5.12 -1.03 19.47
C ASP A 265 4.92 -0.23 18.17
N VAL A 266 4.12 -0.77 17.22
CA VAL A 266 3.75 -0.04 16.01
C VAL A 266 2.99 1.23 16.37
N GLY A 267 1.96 1.13 17.21
CA GLY A 267 1.16 2.28 17.67
C GLY A 267 1.99 3.35 18.37
N ASP A 268 2.93 2.93 19.20
CA ASP A 268 3.73 3.85 20.05
C ASP A 268 4.91 4.49 19.29
N ARG A 269 5.50 3.82 18.31
CA ARG A 269 6.79 4.24 17.74
C ARG A 269 6.82 4.43 16.24
N LEU A 270 6.01 3.66 15.49
CA LEU A 270 6.17 3.55 14.04
C LEU A 270 5.08 4.30 13.27
N LEU A 271 4.01 4.71 13.93
CA LEU A 271 2.97 5.52 13.30
C LEU A 271 3.39 6.98 13.21
N HIS A 272 3.21 7.56 12.04
CA HIS A 272 3.46 8.96 11.75
C HIS A 272 2.15 9.72 11.62
N ARG A 273 1.93 10.71 12.47
CA ARG A 273 0.70 11.53 12.40
C ARG A 273 0.70 12.39 11.14
N CYS A 274 -0.30 12.15 10.28
CA CYS A 274 -0.51 12.89 9.04
C CYS A 274 -1.40 14.11 9.26
N ALA A 275 -2.52 13.93 10.01
CA ALA A 275 -3.52 14.98 10.18
C ALA A 275 -4.35 14.77 11.45
N ASP A 276 -4.99 15.85 11.92
CA ASP A 276 -5.88 15.83 13.09
C ASP A 276 -7.27 15.26 12.77
N SER A 277 -7.62 15.16 11.50
CA SER A 277 -8.88 14.55 11.04
C SER A 277 -8.75 14.06 9.61
N PHE A 278 -9.69 13.20 9.20
CA PHE A 278 -9.74 12.69 7.83
C PHE A 278 -9.92 13.81 6.79
N GLY A 279 -10.72 14.83 7.11
CA GLY A 279 -10.92 15.98 6.22
C GLY A 279 -9.64 16.77 6.00
N VAL A 280 -8.86 17.04 7.04
CA VAL A 280 -7.55 17.70 6.96
C VAL A 280 -6.58 16.83 6.16
N PHE A 281 -6.52 15.53 6.45
CA PHE A 281 -5.69 14.58 5.70
C PHE A 281 -5.96 14.66 4.20
N TRP A 282 -7.24 14.58 3.79
CA TRP A 282 -7.60 14.65 2.37
C TRP A 282 -7.21 15.99 1.75
N HIS A 283 -7.36 17.07 2.52
CA HIS A 283 -7.01 18.42 2.07
C HIS A 283 -5.49 18.62 1.92
N ASP A 284 -4.69 17.85 2.64
CA ASP A 284 -3.22 17.93 2.58
C ASP A 284 -2.62 17.10 1.44
N LEU A 285 -3.40 16.23 0.80
CA LEU A 285 -2.95 15.52 -0.39
C LEU A 285 -2.73 16.49 -1.56
N ARG A 286 -1.72 16.22 -2.38
CA ARG A 286 -1.36 17.00 -3.56
C ARG A 286 -1.24 16.11 -4.78
N ALA A 287 -1.43 16.69 -5.95
CA ALA A 287 -1.06 16.01 -7.18
C ALA A 287 0.44 15.66 -7.17
N VAL A 288 0.78 14.55 -7.81
CA VAL A 288 2.18 14.20 -8.01
C VAL A 288 2.90 15.33 -8.74
N PRO A 289 4.10 15.74 -8.30
CA PRO A 289 4.88 16.82 -8.93
C PRO A 289 5.06 16.63 -10.44
N GLY A 290 4.90 17.70 -11.20
CA GLY A 290 5.05 17.70 -12.66
C GLY A 290 6.40 17.17 -13.10
N SER A 291 7.47 17.57 -12.40
CA SER A 291 8.83 17.09 -12.68
C SER A 291 8.98 15.56 -12.60
N LEU A 292 8.33 14.90 -11.65
CA LEU A 292 8.37 13.44 -11.54
C LEU A 292 7.54 12.76 -12.64
N ARG A 293 6.39 13.35 -13.02
CA ARG A 293 5.60 12.88 -14.15
C ARG A 293 6.36 12.98 -15.47
N ASP A 294 7.08 14.09 -15.68
CA ASP A 294 7.91 14.29 -16.87
C ASP A 294 9.08 13.29 -16.93
N LEU A 295 9.74 13.04 -15.80
CA LEU A 295 10.80 12.02 -15.72
C LEU A 295 10.27 10.61 -16.03
N ALA A 296 9.09 10.24 -15.52
CA ALA A 296 8.46 8.95 -15.84
C ALA A 296 8.13 8.85 -17.34
N ALA A 297 7.54 9.90 -17.92
CA ALA A 297 7.23 9.95 -19.35
C ALA A 297 8.48 9.82 -20.24
N VAL A 298 9.57 10.52 -19.88
CA VAL A 298 10.86 10.42 -20.57
C VAL A 298 11.45 9.01 -20.46
N ALA A 299 11.33 8.37 -19.28
CA ALA A 299 11.79 6.99 -19.10
C ALA A 299 11.05 6.01 -20.02
N MET A 300 9.73 6.17 -20.14
CA MET A 300 8.89 5.37 -21.02
C MET A 300 9.22 5.60 -22.50
N ALA A 301 9.27 6.85 -22.93
CA ALA A 301 9.57 7.22 -24.32
C ALA A 301 10.98 6.76 -24.76
N GLY A 302 11.93 6.72 -23.83
CA GLY A 302 13.30 6.28 -24.11
C GLY A 302 13.49 4.77 -24.18
N GLY A 303 12.41 3.95 -24.05
CA GLY A 303 12.49 2.49 -24.09
C GLY A 303 13.35 1.86 -22.99
N ARG A 304 13.58 2.61 -21.90
CA ARG A 304 14.42 2.17 -20.76
C ARG A 304 13.65 1.40 -19.70
N VAL A 305 12.35 1.30 -19.87
CA VAL A 305 11.44 0.56 -19.00
C VAL A 305 11.05 -0.72 -19.70
N THR A 306 11.34 -1.87 -19.10
CA THR A 306 11.03 -3.14 -19.72
C THR A 306 10.25 -4.05 -18.76
N ARG A 307 9.22 -4.71 -19.28
CA ARG A 307 8.58 -5.81 -18.57
C ARG A 307 9.52 -7.00 -18.58
N VAL A 308 9.82 -7.52 -17.41
CA VAL A 308 10.61 -8.74 -17.28
C VAL A 308 9.64 -9.91 -17.47
N GLU A 309 9.72 -10.57 -18.61
CA GLU A 309 9.01 -11.84 -18.85
C GLU A 309 9.84 -12.93 -18.17
N ASP A 310 9.37 -13.44 -17.05
CA ASP A 310 9.99 -14.58 -16.38
C ASP A 310 9.43 -15.86 -17.01
N GLU A 311 10.28 -16.76 -17.48
CA GLU A 311 9.91 -18.09 -17.96
C GLU A 311 9.18 -18.92 -16.89
N ARG A 312 9.15 -18.44 -15.64
CA ARG A 312 8.49 -19.07 -14.48
C ARG A 312 7.06 -18.58 -14.22
N THR A 313 6.61 -17.51 -14.89
CA THR A 313 5.25 -16.96 -14.70
C THR A 313 4.16 -17.78 -15.43
N GLY A 314 4.47 -18.97 -15.93
CA GLY A 314 3.51 -19.91 -16.52
C GLY A 314 2.45 -20.47 -15.55
N SER A 315 2.50 -20.09 -14.27
CA SER A 315 1.43 -20.37 -13.30
C SER A 315 0.65 -19.09 -13.05
N ALA A 316 -0.21 -18.73 -14.01
CA ALA A 316 -1.22 -17.69 -13.78
C ALA A 316 -2.01 -18.04 -12.50
N LEU A 317 -2.00 -17.13 -11.53
CA LEU A 317 -3.02 -17.15 -10.49
C LEU A 317 -4.38 -17.20 -11.21
N PRO A 318 -5.26 -18.16 -10.88
CA PRO A 318 -6.56 -18.23 -11.53
C PRO A 318 -7.24 -16.87 -11.33
N PRO A 319 -7.91 -16.33 -12.38
CA PRO A 319 -8.66 -15.09 -12.21
C PRO A 319 -9.59 -15.25 -11.02
N ALA A 320 -9.66 -14.22 -10.19
CA ALA A 320 -10.56 -14.21 -9.04
C ALA A 320 -11.95 -14.66 -9.54
N ARG A 321 -12.39 -15.85 -9.13
CA ARG A 321 -13.71 -16.34 -9.50
C ARG A 321 -14.72 -15.34 -8.96
N ARG A 322 -15.41 -14.64 -9.85
CA ARG A 322 -16.62 -13.92 -9.50
C ARG A 322 -17.55 -14.93 -8.81
N GLN A 323 -17.75 -14.78 -7.51
CA GLN A 323 -18.83 -15.50 -6.87
C GLN A 323 -20.13 -14.96 -7.47
N PRO A 324 -21.08 -15.84 -7.84
CA PRO A 324 -22.41 -15.39 -8.22
C PRO A 324 -23.00 -14.66 -7.02
N ALA A 325 -23.62 -13.51 -7.27
CA ALA A 325 -24.38 -12.77 -6.28
C ALA A 325 -25.46 -13.68 -5.69
N PRO A 326 -25.77 -13.53 -4.36
CA PRO A 326 -26.84 -14.26 -3.70
C PRO A 326 -28.21 -13.86 -4.25
#